data_19b1f0ffdc12765c7039f34236a22186
#
_entry.id   19b1f0ffdc12765c7039f34236a22186
#
_cell.length_a   1.000
_cell.length_b   1.000
_cell.length_c   1.000
_cell.angle_alpha   90.00
_cell.angle_beta   90.00
_cell.angle_gamma   90.00
#
_symmetry.space_group_name_H-M   'P 1'
#
loop_
_entity.id
_entity.type
_entity.pdbx_description
1 polymer ?
#
loop_
_entity_poly.entity_id
_entity_poly.type
_entity_poly.pdbx_seq_one_letter_code
_entity_poly.pdbx_strand_id
1 'polypeptide(L)'
;MKVTIVGAGNVGATAADVIASKEIAENVVLLDIKEGFAEGKALDLMQTASTKGFDSVITGTTGDYSLTEGSDVVVITSGIPRKPGMTREELIGINANIVKDVSENILEYTPNPIIVMVSNPMDTMTYLALKSTGLDPKRVIGMGGALDSSRFKTY
;
A
#
# COMPACT_ATOMS: atom_id res chain seq x y z
N MET A 1 -10.26 10.76 -7.98
CA MET A 1 -9.64 10.20 -6.76
C MET A 1 -8.25 9.69 -7.09
N LYS A 2 -7.30 9.90 -6.16
CA LYS A 2 -5.93 9.40 -6.28
C LYS A 2 -5.64 8.40 -5.16
N VAL A 3 -5.06 7.26 -5.51
CA VAL A 3 -4.66 6.22 -4.56
C VAL A 3 -3.16 5.98 -4.67
N THR A 4 -2.46 6.04 -3.55
CA THR A 4 -1.06 5.61 -3.47
C THR A 4 -0.96 4.22 -2.83
N ILE A 5 -0.14 3.36 -3.39
CA ILE A 5 0.18 2.04 -2.85
C ILE A 5 1.67 2.00 -2.54
N VAL A 6 2.02 1.82 -1.28
CA VAL A 6 3.41 1.71 -0.83
C VAL A 6 3.78 0.24 -0.67
N GLY A 7 4.74 -0.19 -1.49
CA GLY A 7 5.14 -1.58 -1.66
C GLY A 7 4.62 -2.16 -2.99
N ALA A 8 5.52 -2.31 -3.98
CA ALA A 8 5.19 -2.83 -5.32
C ALA A 8 5.33 -4.36 -5.43
N GLY A 9 5.32 -5.06 -4.29
CA GLY A 9 5.32 -6.52 -4.25
C GLY A 9 4.03 -7.11 -4.84
N ASN A 10 3.86 -8.43 -4.72
CA ASN A 10 2.70 -9.12 -5.31
C ASN A 10 1.36 -8.53 -4.85
N VAL A 11 1.21 -8.20 -3.57
CA VAL A 11 -0.03 -7.65 -3.03
C VAL A 11 -0.28 -6.24 -3.56
N GLY A 12 0.73 -5.37 -3.50
CA GLY A 12 0.60 -3.98 -3.96
C GLY A 12 0.36 -3.88 -5.47
N ALA A 13 1.11 -4.62 -6.28
CA ALA A 13 0.90 -4.64 -7.73
C ALA A 13 -0.49 -5.19 -8.11
N THR A 14 -0.96 -6.25 -7.43
CA THR A 14 -2.32 -6.78 -7.65
C THR A 14 -3.38 -5.76 -7.22
N ALA A 15 -3.18 -5.05 -6.11
CA ALA A 15 -4.10 -4.01 -5.69
C ALA A 15 -4.16 -2.86 -6.72
N ALA A 16 -3.01 -2.43 -7.25
CA ALA A 16 -2.93 -1.42 -8.31
C ALA A 16 -3.70 -1.85 -9.56
N ASP A 17 -3.50 -3.10 -10.00
CA ASP A 17 -4.21 -3.67 -11.15
C ASP A 17 -5.74 -3.66 -10.96
N VAL A 18 -6.20 -4.12 -9.80
CA VAL A 18 -7.64 -4.18 -9.51
C VAL A 18 -8.25 -2.78 -9.38
N ILE A 19 -7.56 -1.85 -8.73
CA ILE A 19 -8.03 -0.46 -8.58
C ILE A 19 -8.16 0.21 -9.94
N ALA A 20 -7.16 0.06 -10.82
CA ALA A 20 -7.18 0.63 -12.15
C ALA A 20 -8.21 -0.07 -13.06
N SER A 21 -8.20 -1.40 -13.14
CA SER A 21 -9.12 -2.16 -14.00
C SER A 21 -10.59 -1.98 -13.64
N LYS A 22 -10.89 -1.62 -12.39
CA LYS A 22 -12.25 -1.29 -11.94
C LYS A 22 -12.53 0.21 -11.91
N GLU A 23 -11.57 1.02 -12.34
CA GLU A 23 -11.65 2.49 -12.36
C GLU A 23 -12.09 3.09 -11.01
N ILE A 24 -11.62 2.47 -9.90
CA ILE A 24 -11.89 2.95 -8.54
C ILE A 24 -11.19 4.30 -8.30
N ALA A 25 -10.03 4.50 -8.93
CA ALA A 25 -9.27 5.74 -8.88
C ALA A 25 -8.79 6.13 -10.28
N GLU A 26 -8.79 7.43 -10.58
CA GLU A 26 -8.25 7.97 -11.83
C GLU A 26 -6.72 7.85 -11.88
N ASN A 27 -6.07 8.06 -10.72
CA ASN A 27 -4.63 8.04 -10.59
C ASN A 27 -4.22 7.03 -9.50
N VAL A 28 -3.35 6.12 -9.85
CA VAL A 28 -2.75 5.13 -8.94
C VAL A 28 -1.24 5.34 -8.94
N VAL A 29 -0.66 5.63 -7.78
CA VAL A 29 0.79 5.69 -7.59
C VAL A 29 1.26 4.40 -6.92
N LEU A 30 2.22 3.74 -7.54
CA LEU A 30 2.88 2.56 -6.99
C LEU A 30 4.30 2.94 -6.57
N LEU A 31 4.59 2.90 -5.28
CA LEU A 31 5.86 3.32 -4.70
C LEU A 31 6.59 2.11 -4.10
N ASP A 32 7.88 1.99 -4.38
CA ASP A 32 8.76 1.00 -3.74
C ASP A 32 10.15 1.60 -3.50
N ILE A 33 10.93 1.00 -2.61
CA ILE A 33 12.31 1.40 -2.35
C ILE A 33 13.31 0.74 -3.32
N LYS A 34 12.90 -0.32 -4.01
CA LYS A 34 13.73 -1.06 -4.94
C LYS A 34 13.75 -0.35 -6.29
N GLU A 35 14.93 0.10 -6.70
CA GLU A 35 15.14 0.88 -7.92
C GLU A 35 14.52 0.23 -9.17
N GLY A 36 13.72 0.99 -9.90
CA GLY A 36 13.06 0.59 -11.14
C GLY A 36 11.93 -0.44 -10.98
N PHE A 37 11.69 -0.95 -9.75
CA PHE A 37 10.75 -2.05 -9.56
C PHE A 37 9.29 -1.60 -9.66
N ALA A 38 8.95 -0.48 -9.04
CA ALA A 38 7.60 0.07 -9.11
C ALA A 38 7.29 0.63 -10.50
N GLU A 39 8.26 1.28 -11.14
CA GLU A 39 8.17 1.81 -12.50
C GLU A 39 7.92 0.68 -13.52
N GLY A 40 8.69 -0.41 -13.43
CA GLY A 40 8.50 -1.58 -14.29
C GLY A 40 7.13 -2.20 -14.12
N LYS A 41 6.67 -2.37 -12.86
CA LYS A 41 5.32 -2.88 -12.56
C LYS A 41 4.22 -1.96 -13.09
N ALA A 42 4.34 -0.66 -12.89
CA ALA A 42 3.37 0.32 -13.39
C ALA A 42 3.29 0.28 -14.92
N LEU A 43 4.44 0.20 -15.61
CA LEU A 43 4.49 0.08 -17.06
C LEU A 43 3.81 -1.20 -17.54
N ASP A 44 4.12 -2.37 -16.95
CA ASP A 44 3.48 -3.65 -17.28
C ASP A 44 1.96 -3.56 -17.15
N LEU A 45 1.47 -2.96 -16.07
CA LEU A 45 0.04 -2.80 -15.83
C LEU A 45 -0.60 -1.82 -16.82
N MET A 46 0.02 -0.69 -17.10
CA MET A 46 -0.47 0.30 -18.08
C MET A 46 -0.58 -0.30 -19.49
N GLN A 47 0.33 -1.19 -19.88
CA GLN A 47 0.27 -1.88 -21.17
C GLN A 47 -0.97 -2.80 -21.32
N THR A 48 -1.63 -3.15 -20.21
CA THR A 48 -2.88 -3.93 -20.24
C THR A 48 -4.12 -3.06 -20.42
N ALA A 49 -4.01 -1.74 -20.31
CA ALA A 49 -5.15 -0.81 -20.28
C ALA A 49 -6.08 -0.96 -21.48
N SER A 50 -5.52 -1.00 -22.71
CA SER A 50 -6.32 -1.16 -23.93
C SER A 50 -7.04 -2.52 -24.00
N THR A 51 -6.44 -3.57 -23.44
CA THR A 51 -7.03 -4.93 -23.44
C THR A 51 -8.10 -5.08 -22.37
N LYS A 52 -7.87 -4.47 -21.21
CA LYS A 52 -8.80 -4.52 -20.06
C LYS A 52 -9.87 -3.43 -20.11
N GLY A 53 -9.68 -2.39 -20.91
CA GLY A 53 -10.65 -1.32 -21.13
C GLY A 53 -10.78 -0.36 -19.96
N PHE A 54 -9.66 0.12 -19.40
CA PHE A 54 -9.66 1.13 -18.35
C PHE A 54 -8.83 2.37 -18.75
N ASP A 55 -9.22 3.54 -18.22
CA ASP A 55 -8.56 4.83 -18.47
C ASP A 55 -7.73 5.34 -17.26
N SER A 56 -7.74 4.62 -16.14
CA SER A 56 -6.94 4.95 -14.96
C SER A 56 -5.45 4.98 -15.30
N VAL A 57 -4.72 5.95 -14.72
CA VAL A 57 -3.27 6.09 -14.91
C VAL A 57 -2.53 5.48 -13.72
N ILE A 58 -1.61 4.55 -13.99
CA ILE A 58 -0.72 3.96 -12.98
C ILE A 58 0.68 4.51 -13.19
N THR A 59 1.24 5.16 -12.17
CA THR A 59 2.60 5.70 -12.16
C THR A 59 3.43 4.97 -11.12
N GLY A 60 4.60 4.48 -11.51
CA GLY A 60 5.57 3.88 -10.58
C GLY A 60 6.62 4.89 -10.15
N THR A 61 7.15 4.74 -8.92
CA THR A 61 8.24 5.57 -8.42
C THR A 61 9.11 4.83 -7.41
N THR A 62 10.42 5.07 -7.48
CA THR A 62 11.40 4.55 -6.52
C THR A 62 11.74 5.62 -5.48
N GLY A 63 11.23 5.43 -4.26
CA GLY A 63 11.57 6.27 -3.10
C GLY A 63 11.15 7.74 -3.16
N ASP A 64 10.55 8.21 -4.24
CA ASP A 64 10.08 9.58 -4.36
C ASP A 64 8.64 9.71 -3.84
N TYR A 65 8.53 10.15 -2.60
CA TYR A 65 7.24 10.38 -1.95
C TYR A 65 6.51 11.63 -2.44
N SER A 66 7.15 12.52 -3.19
CA SER A 66 6.49 13.73 -3.73
C SER A 66 5.33 13.37 -4.65
N LEU A 67 5.42 12.24 -5.35
CA LEU A 67 4.35 11.73 -6.20
C LEU A 67 3.11 11.27 -5.43
N THR A 68 3.21 11.14 -4.10
CA THR A 68 2.05 10.79 -3.26
C THR A 68 1.18 12.00 -2.93
N GLU A 69 1.65 13.22 -3.23
CA GLU A 69 0.92 14.45 -2.95
C GLU A 69 -0.53 14.40 -3.44
N GLY A 70 -1.45 14.81 -2.58
CA GLY A 70 -2.87 14.85 -2.91
C GLY A 70 -3.55 13.47 -2.99
N SER A 71 -2.94 12.41 -2.44
CA SER A 71 -3.59 11.10 -2.35
C SER A 71 -4.76 11.12 -1.37
N ASP A 72 -5.93 10.68 -1.82
CA ASP A 72 -7.12 10.50 -0.98
C ASP A 72 -6.96 9.29 -0.06
N VAL A 73 -6.37 8.21 -0.61
CA VAL A 73 -6.14 6.93 0.09
C VAL A 73 -4.71 6.48 -0.13
N VAL A 74 -4.08 6.02 0.96
CA VAL A 74 -2.75 5.39 0.93
C VAL A 74 -2.86 3.97 1.45
N VAL A 75 -2.51 3.00 0.61
CA VAL A 75 -2.49 1.58 0.96
C VAL A 75 -1.06 1.17 1.28
N ILE A 76 -0.79 0.75 2.52
CA ILE A 76 0.54 0.33 2.95
C ILE A 76 0.63 -1.20 2.94
N THR A 77 1.36 -1.72 1.96
CA THR A 77 1.65 -3.15 1.81
C THR A 77 3.13 -3.47 2.04
N SER A 78 3.93 -2.43 2.30
CA SER A 78 5.37 -2.53 2.53
C SER A 78 5.69 -3.31 3.82
N GLY A 79 6.72 -4.10 3.77
CA GLY A 79 7.18 -4.93 4.87
C GLY A 79 7.86 -6.19 4.37
N ILE A 80 8.54 -6.90 5.24
CA ILE A 80 9.16 -8.18 4.90
C ILE A 80 8.26 -9.35 5.33
N PRO A 81 8.22 -10.44 4.55
CA PRO A 81 7.58 -11.67 4.98
C PRO A 81 8.42 -12.36 6.06
N ARG A 82 7.77 -13.15 6.91
CA ARG A 82 8.48 -13.97 7.90
C ARG A 82 9.40 -14.98 7.19
N LYS A 83 10.67 -14.97 7.57
CA LYS A 83 11.67 -15.93 7.07
C LYS A 83 11.76 -17.15 8.01
N PRO A 84 12.17 -18.32 7.52
CA PRO A 84 12.47 -19.46 8.38
C PRO A 84 13.49 -19.09 9.46
N GLY A 85 13.22 -19.46 10.71
CA GLY A 85 14.06 -19.13 11.86
C GLY A 85 13.81 -17.75 12.51
N MET A 86 13.04 -16.86 11.87
CA MET A 86 12.71 -15.57 12.44
C MET A 86 11.61 -15.68 13.50
N THR A 87 11.81 -15.06 14.65
CA THR A 87 10.77 -14.96 15.67
C THR A 87 9.67 -13.98 15.25
N ARG A 88 8.55 -14.01 15.97
CA ARG A 88 7.44 -13.08 15.70
C ARG A 88 7.82 -11.66 16.13
N GLU A 89 8.54 -11.54 17.21
CA GLU A 89 9.03 -10.28 17.77
C GLU A 89 10.02 -9.59 16.83
N GLU A 90 10.96 -10.35 16.24
CA GLU A 90 11.89 -9.82 15.25
C GLU A 90 11.16 -9.29 14.01
N LEU A 91 10.17 -10.03 13.50
CA LEU A 91 9.35 -9.56 12.39
C LEU A 91 8.60 -8.27 12.73
N ILE A 92 8.01 -8.20 13.93
CA ILE A 92 7.31 -7.00 14.40
C ILE A 92 8.27 -5.82 14.44
N GLY A 93 9.47 -5.99 15.00
CA GLY A 93 10.47 -4.92 15.11
C GLY A 93 10.88 -4.36 13.75
N ILE A 94 11.15 -5.22 12.78
CA ILE A 94 11.55 -4.80 11.42
C ILE A 94 10.40 -4.08 10.72
N ASN A 95 9.21 -4.68 10.70
CA ASN A 95 8.07 -4.09 10.00
C ASN A 95 7.56 -2.81 10.70
N ALA A 96 7.74 -2.70 12.01
CA ALA A 96 7.40 -1.48 12.75
C ALA A 96 8.23 -0.28 12.27
N ASN A 97 9.54 -0.45 12.09
CA ASN A 97 10.38 0.63 11.56
C ASN A 97 9.95 1.02 10.14
N ILE A 98 9.72 0.03 9.27
CA ILE A 98 9.27 0.29 7.89
C ILE A 98 7.95 1.05 7.87
N VAL A 99 6.96 0.60 8.64
CA VAL A 99 5.63 1.24 8.67
C VAL A 99 5.70 2.65 9.25
N LYS A 100 6.52 2.87 10.28
CA LYS A 100 6.73 4.19 10.86
C LYS A 100 7.33 5.14 9.83
N ASP A 101 8.46 4.76 9.22
CA ASP A 101 9.16 5.59 8.23
C ASP A 101 8.25 5.91 7.04
N VAL A 102 7.52 4.92 6.50
CA VAL A 102 6.55 5.11 5.42
C VAL A 102 5.46 6.09 5.83
N SER A 103 4.88 5.91 7.02
CA SER A 103 3.79 6.75 7.50
C SER A 103 4.22 8.21 7.68
N GLU A 104 5.42 8.44 8.21
CA GLU A 104 5.98 9.78 8.40
C GLU A 104 6.26 10.45 7.05
N ASN A 105 6.91 9.75 6.11
CA ASN A 105 7.19 10.29 4.77
C ASN A 105 5.91 10.60 3.98
N ILE A 106 4.88 9.78 4.09
CA ILE A 106 3.58 10.04 3.44
C ILE A 106 2.98 11.37 3.94
N LEU A 107 3.03 11.62 5.26
CA LEU A 107 2.42 12.81 5.83
C LEU A 107 3.10 14.13 5.43
N GLU A 108 4.37 14.08 5.02
CA GLU A 108 5.07 15.26 4.50
C GLU A 108 4.41 15.80 3.23
N TYR A 109 3.90 14.91 2.38
CA TYR A 109 3.29 15.28 1.09
C TYR A 109 1.76 15.17 1.09
N THR A 110 1.22 14.33 1.97
CA THR A 110 -0.23 14.08 2.07
C THR A 110 -0.65 14.13 3.53
N PRO A 111 -0.97 15.31 4.07
CA PRO A 111 -1.11 15.51 5.52
C PRO A 111 -2.37 14.88 6.13
N ASN A 112 -3.36 14.50 5.32
CA ASN A 112 -4.63 13.98 5.84
C ASN A 112 -5.25 12.85 4.98
N PRO A 113 -4.49 11.80 4.63
CA PRO A 113 -4.99 10.69 3.83
C PRO A 113 -5.87 9.75 4.66
N ILE A 114 -6.58 8.86 3.98
CA ILE A 114 -7.07 7.61 4.59
C ILE A 114 -5.98 6.57 4.41
N ILE A 115 -5.47 6.01 5.50
CA ILE A 115 -4.47 4.94 5.46
C ILE A 115 -5.18 3.58 5.56
N VAL A 116 -4.91 2.71 4.61
CA VAL A 116 -5.32 1.30 4.64
C VAL A 116 -4.10 0.43 4.87
N MET A 117 -4.01 -0.15 6.06
CA MET A 117 -2.89 -1.00 6.47
C MET A 117 -3.12 -2.45 6.06
N VAL A 118 -2.18 -2.99 5.28
CA VAL A 118 -2.19 -4.40 4.83
C VAL A 118 -0.97 -5.15 5.38
N SER A 119 0.09 -4.43 5.76
CA SER A 119 1.33 -5.01 6.28
C SER A 119 1.10 -5.78 7.57
N ASN A 120 1.82 -6.89 7.71
CA ASN A 120 1.68 -7.79 8.87
C ASN A 120 2.79 -7.59 9.92
N PRO A 121 2.46 -7.78 11.22
CA PRO A 121 1.15 -8.12 11.79
C PRO A 121 0.17 -6.95 11.72
N MET A 122 -0.96 -7.12 11.07
CA MET A 122 -1.87 -6.04 10.67
C MET A 122 -2.35 -5.19 11.85
N ASP A 123 -2.80 -5.78 12.94
CA ASP A 123 -3.30 -5.04 14.09
C ASP A 123 -2.22 -4.16 14.71
N THR A 124 -1.01 -4.72 14.90
CA THR A 124 0.14 -4.00 15.47
C THR A 124 0.57 -2.85 14.54
N MET A 125 0.64 -3.10 13.24
CA MET A 125 1.06 -2.09 12.25
C MET A 125 0.01 -0.98 12.11
N THR A 126 -1.27 -1.30 12.16
CA THR A 126 -2.36 -0.31 12.15
C THR A 126 -2.29 0.59 13.38
N TYR A 127 -2.11 0.01 14.56
CA TYR A 127 -1.97 0.78 15.79
C TYR A 127 -0.73 1.68 15.77
N LEU A 128 0.40 1.16 15.27
CA LEU A 128 1.63 1.93 15.12
C LEU A 128 1.45 3.10 14.17
N ALA A 129 0.87 2.86 12.98
CA ALA A 129 0.60 3.92 12.01
C ALA A 129 -0.30 5.00 12.60
N LEU A 130 -1.35 4.63 13.34
CA LEU A 130 -2.19 5.58 14.05
C LEU A 130 -1.39 6.43 15.05
N LYS A 131 -0.49 5.81 15.81
CA LYS A 131 0.32 6.52 16.82
C LYS A 131 1.38 7.42 16.22
N SER A 132 2.06 6.99 15.16
CA SER A 132 3.11 7.77 14.50
C SER A 132 2.55 8.93 13.66
N THR A 133 1.37 8.75 13.06
CA THR A 133 0.75 9.80 12.24
C THR A 133 -0.04 10.83 13.04
N GLY A 134 -0.60 10.45 14.17
CA GLY A 134 -1.53 11.30 14.93
C GLY A 134 -2.85 11.61 14.19
N LEU A 135 -3.16 10.91 13.11
CA LEU A 135 -4.41 11.07 12.36
C LEU A 135 -5.63 10.66 13.21
N ASP A 136 -6.81 11.14 12.81
CA ASP A 136 -8.07 10.64 13.38
C ASP A 136 -8.15 9.11 13.23
N PRO A 137 -8.52 8.36 14.28
CA PRO A 137 -8.65 6.90 14.22
C PRO A 137 -9.54 6.38 13.08
N LYS A 138 -10.49 7.19 12.61
CA LYS A 138 -11.34 6.85 11.47
C LYS A 138 -10.62 6.89 10.12
N ARG A 139 -9.40 7.44 10.10
CA ARG A 139 -8.57 7.53 8.91
C ARG A 139 -7.49 6.47 8.82
N VAL A 140 -7.32 5.64 9.84
CA VAL A 140 -6.32 4.55 9.82
C VAL A 140 -7.03 3.22 10.01
N ILE A 141 -7.09 2.46 8.93
CA ILE A 141 -7.92 1.25 8.80
C ILE A 141 -7.00 0.04 8.58
N GLY A 142 -7.18 -1.02 9.38
CA GLY A 142 -6.54 -2.32 9.14
C GLY A 142 -7.40 -3.20 8.21
N MET A 143 -6.83 -3.66 7.11
CA MET A 143 -7.50 -4.57 6.16
C MET A 143 -7.12 -6.02 6.47
N GLY A 144 -8.03 -6.76 7.09
CA GLY A 144 -7.84 -8.17 7.45
C GLY A 144 -9.12 -8.98 7.32
N GLY A 145 -10.18 -8.57 8.00
CA GLY A 145 -11.43 -9.30 8.05
C GLY A 145 -12.10 -9.57 6.70
N ALA A 146 -11.91 -8.70 5.71
CA ALA A 146 -12.43 -8.92 4.35
C ALA A 146 -11.86 -10.18 3.71
N LEU A 147 -10.53 -10.41 3.85
CA LEU A 147 -9.86 -11.59 3.32
C LEU A 147 -10.29 -12.86 4.06
N ASP A 148 -10.34 -12.81 5.40
CA ASP A 148 -10.72 -13.96 6.21
C ASP A 148 -12.19 -14.34 6.01
N SER A 149 -13.08 -13.36 5.88
CA SER A 149 -14.48 -13.59 5.53
C SER A 149 -14.64 -14.22 4.14
N SER A 150 -13.84 -13.79 3.16
CA SER A 150 -13.86 -14.39 1.81
C SER A 150 -13.39 -15.83 1.84
N ARG A 151 -12.34 -16.13 2.59
CA ARG A 151 -11.87 -17.51 2.79
C ARG A 151 -12.94 -18.38 3.43
N PHE A 152 -13.55 -17.88 4.50
CA PHE A 152 -14.62 -18.60 5.19
C PHE A 152 -15.82 -18.89 4.29
N LYS A 153 -16.20 -17.96 3.41
CA LYS A 153 -17.27 -18.18 2.43
C LYS A 153 -16.96 -19.22 1.35
N THR A 154 -15.68 -19.48 1.10
CA THR A 154 -15.24 -20.42 0.08
C THR A 154 -15.34 -21.89 0.55
N TYR A 155 -15.28 -22.14 1.85
CA TYR A 155 -15.40 -23.45 2.49
C TYR A 155 -16.83 -23.73 2.97
#